data_8cf905eb247c8c21d373e33b89a8c009
#
_entry.id   8cf905eb247c8c21d373e33b89a8c009
#
_cell.length_a   1.000
_cell.length_b   1.000
_cell.length_c   1.000
_cell.angle_alpha   90.00
_cell.angle_beta   90.00
_cell.angle_gamma   90.00
#
_symmetry.space_group_name_H-M   'P 1'
#
loop_
_entity.id
_entity.type
_entity.pdbx_description
1 polymer ?
#
loop_
_entity_poly.entity_id
_entity_poly.type
_entity_poly.pdbx_seq_one_letter_code
_entity_poly.pdbx_strand_id
1 'polypeptide(L)'
;MTGLIASLASWGVVTGHWLPDRDGLPALWITTQTEAQRRALETAPWLEAQVAILLTRAEVPYEVLKRIRVLVDSEEGHRLLLRDDD
;
A
#
# COMPACT_ATOMS: atom_id res chain seq x y z
N MET A 1 -4.25 -10.35 -3.95
CA MET A 1 -4.31 -9.22 -3.02
C MET A 1 -4.77 -9.60 -1.61
N THR A 2 -5.68 -10.56 -1.49
CA THR A 2 -6.22 -11.00 -0.18
C THR A 2 -5.12 -11.41 0.81
N GLY A 3 -4.12 -12.17 0.36
CA GLY A 3 -3.03 -12.61 1.22
C GLY A 3 -2.16 -11.44 1.73
N LEU A 4 -1.95 -10.42 0.90
CA LEU A 4 -1.21 -9.22 1.28
C LEU A 4 -1.97 -8.43 2.35
N ILE A 5 -3.26 -8.21 2.14
CA ILE A 5 -4.11 -7.48 3.09
C ILE A 5 -4.16 -8.22 4.41
N ALA A 6 -4.37 -9.54 4.39
CA ALA A 6 -4.40 -10.35 5.60
C ALA A 6 -3.07 -10.29 6.35
N SER A 7 -1.94 -10.33 5.64
CA SER A 7 -0.61 -10.27 6.23
C SER A 7 -0.35 -8.92 6.93
N LEU A 8 -0.92 -7.84 6.42
CA LEU A 8 -0.72 -6.49 6.96
C LEU A 8 -1.87 -6.00 7.83
N ALA A 9 -2.88 -6.84 8.07
CA ALA A 9 -4.06 -6.45 8.84
C ALA A 9 -3.73 -5.96 10.25
N SER A 10 -2.71 -6.55 10.89
CA SER A 10 -2.27 -6.14 12.22
C SER A 10 -1.67 -4.72 12.24
N TRP A 11 -1.35 -4.17 11.07
CA TRP A 11 -0.85 -2.81 10.92
C TRP A 11 -1.96 -1.83 10.54
N GLY A 12 -3.21 -2.28 10.56
CA GLY A 12 -4.36 -1.45 10.26
C GLY A 12 -4.72 -1.35 8.78
N VAL A 13 -4.11 -2.17 7.93
CA VAL A 13 -4.42 -2.18 6.50
C VAL A 13 -5.81 -2.74 6.27
N VAL A 14 -6.64 -2.01 5.53
CA VAL A 14 -8.02 -2.39 5.22
C VAL A 14 -8.22 -2.71 3.75
N THR A 15 -7.49 -2.06 2.85
CA THR A 15 -7.59 -2.32 1.40
C THR A 15 -6.24 -2.20 0.72
N GLY A 16 -6.16 -2.78 -0.48
CA GLY A 16 -5.02 -2.62 -1.36
C GLY A 16 -5.49 -2.61 -2.81
N HIS A 17 -4.95 -1.72 -3.62
CA HIS A 17 -5.33 -1.58 -5.03
C HIS A 17 -4.10 -1.41 -5.91
N TRP A 18 -4.19 -1.96 -7.13
CA TRP A 18 -3.24 -1.70 -8.20
C TRP A 18 -3.73 -0.52 -9.01
N LEU A 19 -2.97 0.57 -8.99
CA LEU A 19 -3.27 1.75 -9.81
C LEU A 19 -1.98 2.25 -10.42
N PRO A 20 -2.00 2.74 -11.67
CA PRO A 20 -0.82 3.37 -12.25
C PRO A 20 -0.54 4.68 -11.53
N ASP A 21 0.74 5.00 -11.35
CA ASP A 21 1.12 6.31 -10.83
C ASP A 21 1.08 7.35 -11.97
N ARG A 22 1.55 8.58 -11.67
CA ARG A 22 1.54 9.68 -12.66
C ARG A 22 2.34 9.36 -13.92
N ASP A 23 3.36 8.53 -13.79
CA ASP A 23 4.24 8.16 -14.90
C ASP A 23 3.77 6.90 -15.61
N GLY A 24 2.62 6.34 -15.22
CA GLY A 24 2.09 5.11 -15.77
C GLY A 24 2.77 3.85 -15.26
N LEU A 25 3.62 3.96 -14.24
CA LEU A 25 4.28 2.81 -13.63
C LEU A 25 3.33 2.10 -12.67
N PRO A 26 3.47 0.77 -12.51
CA PRO A 26 2.62 0.04 -11.58
C PRO A 26 2.87 0.50 -10.15
N ALA A 27 1.80 0.79 -9.43
CA ALA A 27 1.86 1.18 -8.03
C ALA A 27 0.86 0.36 -7.22
N LEU A 28 1.30 -0.10 -6.06
CA LEU A 28 0.43 -0.77 -5.10
C LEU A 28 0.03 0.25 -4.04
N TRP A 29 -1.24 0.57 -4.00
CA TRP A 29 -1.81 1.49 -3.02
C TRP A 29 -2.36 0.70 -1.84
N ILE A 30 -1.82 0.96 -0.65
CA ILE A 30 -2.25 0.31 0.59
C ILE A 30 -2.93 1.37 1.44
N THR A 31 -4.14 1.07 1.92
CA THR A 31 -4.91 2.01 2.75
C THR A 31 -5.02 1.47 4.17
N THR A 32 -4.64 2.29 5.14
CA THR A 32 -4.80 2.00 6.56
C THR A 32 -6.01 2.75 7.11
N GLN A 33 -6.42 2.43 8.35
CA GLN A 33 -7.54 3.11 8.99
C GLN A 33 -7.17 4.52 9.46
N THR A 34 -6.00 4.68 10.10
CA THR A 34 -5.59 5.93 10.73
C THR A 34 -4.30 6.48 10.15
N GLU A 35 -4.08 7.79 10.32
CA GLU A 35 -2.84 8.45 9.92
C GLU A 35 -1.63 7.93 10.71
N ALA A 36 -1.81 7.59 11.98
CA ALA A 36 -0.73 7.01 12.79
C ALA A 36 -0.28 5.67 12.20
N GLN A 37 -1.23 4.84 11.79
CA GLN A 37 -0.94 3.55 11.14
C GLN A 37 -0.25 3.77 9.79
N ARG A 38 -0.72 4.75 9.01
CA ARG A 38 -0.10 5.09 7.73
C ARG A 38 1.37 5.47 7.91
N ARG A 39 1.66 6.35 8.86
CA ARG A 39 3.03 6.79 9.13
C ARG A 39 3.92 5.63 9.56
N ALA A 40 3.42 4.78 10.46
CA ALA A 40 4.16 3.63 10.94
C ALA A 40 4.51 2.67 9.80
N LEU A 41 3.55 2.41 8.91
CA LEU A 41 3.75 1.50 7.80
C LEU A 41 4.67 2.10 6.72
N GLU A 42 4.45 3.38 6.39
CA GLU A 42 5.21 4.08 5.36
C GLU A 42 6.69 4.17 5.72
N THR A 43 7.02 4.30 7.00
CA THR A 43 8.40 4.39 7.47
C THR A 43 9.01 3.04 7.81
N ALA A 44 8.26 1.95 7.68
CA ALA A 44 8.77 0.61 8.00
C ALA A 44 9.78 0.16 6.94
N PRO A 45 11.05 -0.09 7.34
CA PRO A 45 12.08 -0.45 6.36
C PRO A 45 11.88 -1.82 5.72
N TRP A 46 11.04 -2.67 6.34
CA TRP A 46 10.75 -4.02 5.84
C TRP A 46 9.58 -4.07 4.85
N LEU A 47 8.84 -2.96 4.68
CA LEU A 47 7.58 -2.98 3.90
C LEU A 47 7.78 -3.41 2.45
N GLU A 48 8.73 -2.82 1.75
CA GLU A 48 8.97 -3.15 0.35
C GLU A 48 9.41 -4.61 0.18
N ALA A 49 10.24 -5.10 1.08
CA ALA A 49 10.69 -6.49 1.05
C ALA A 49 9.53 -7.46 1.30
N GLN A 50 8.66 -7.13 2.25
CA GLN A 50 7.49 -7.96 2.56
C GLN A 50 6.52 -8.00 1.39
N VAL A 51 6.27 -6.86 0.76
CA VAL A 51 5.42 -6.79 -0.43
C VAL A 51 6.02 -7.61 -1.56
N ALA A 52 7.32 -7.49 -1.80
CA ALA A 52 8.00 -8.25 -2.85
C ALA A 52 7.88 -9.77 -2.63
N ILE A 53 8.03 -10.22 -1.38
CA ILE A 53 7.88 -11.65 -1.05
C ILE A 53 6.46 -12.13 -1.35
N LEU A 54 5.46 -11.38 -0.93
CA LEU A 54 4.06 -11.76 -1.12
C LEU A 54 3.67 -11.76 -2.59
N LEU A 55 4.15 -10.80 -3.35
CA LEU A 55 3.87 -10.73 -4.79
C LEU A 55 4.62 -11.83 -5.56
N THR A 56 5.82 -12.20 -5.12
CA THR A 56 6.54 -13.34 -5.70
C THR A 56 5.75 -14.63 -5.51
N ARG A 57 5.16 -14.82 -4.33
CA ARG A 57 4.30 -15.98 -4.06
C ARG A 57 3.04 -15.98 -4.92
N ALA A 58 2.58 -14.80 -5.32
CA ALA A 58 1.43 -14.64 -6.22
C ALA A 58 1.83 -14.71 -7.70
N GLU A 59 3.07 -15.13 -7.98
CA GLU A 59 3.61 -15.34 -9.33
C GLU A 59 3.74 -14.05 -10.16
N VAL A 60 3.93 -12.90 -9.51
CA VAL A 60 4.20 -11.66 -10.20
C VAL A 60 5.64 -11.69 -10.75
N PRO A 61 5.86 -11.43 -12.06
CA PRO A 61 7.18 -11.49 -12.64
C PRO A 61 8.17 -10.51 -12.02
N TYR A 62 9.43 -10.92 -11.90
CA TYR A 62 10.49 -10.07 -11.34
C TYR A 62 10.62 -8.73 -12.06
N GLU A 63 10.44 -8.71 -13.38
CA GLU A 63 10.50 -7.48 -14.18
C GLU A 63 9.45 -6.46 -13.73
N VAL A 64 8.30 -6.93 -13.27
CA VAL A 64 7.26 -6.08 -12.70
C VAL A 64 7.62 -5.67 -11.30
N LEU A 65 8.11 -6.62 -10.47
CA LEU A 65 8.43 -6.37 -9.06
C LEU A 65 9.44 -5.23 -8.88
N LYS A 66 10.47 -5.19 -9.72
CA LYS A 66 11.51 -4.16 -9.59
C LYS A 66 11.05 -2.76 -9.96
N ARG A 67 9.87 -2.63 -10.59
CA ARG A 67 9.28 -1.36 -11.01
C ARG A 67 8.13 -0.91 -10.14
N ILE A 68 7.69 -1.77 -9.22
CA ILE A 68 6.54 -1.48 -8.38
C ILE A 68 6.90 -0.45 -7.32
N ARG A 69 6.01 0.54 -7.18
CA ARG A 69 6.06 1.49 -6.07
C ARG A 69 4.99 1.11 -5.07
N VAL A 70 5.32 1.23 -3.79
CA VAL A 70 4.36 0.99 -2.71
C VAL A 70 3.99 2.34 -2.12
N LEU A 71 2.72 2.69 -2.19
CA LEU A 71 2.19 3.94 -1.68
C LEU A 71 1.22 3.64 -0.55
N VAL A 72 1.35 4.36 0.54
CA VAL A 72 0.51 4.14 1.72
C VAL A 72 -0.36 5.37 1.97
N ASP A 73 -1.62 5.11 2.24
CA ASP A 73 -2.65 6.12 2.41
C ASP A 73 -3.50 5.72 3.62
N SER A 74 -4.42 6.57 4.05
CA SER A 74 -5.31 6.25 5.16
C SER A 74 -6.72 6.75 4.92
N GLU A 75 -7.70 6.04 5.49
CA GLU A 75 -9.09 6.48 5.45
C GLU A 75 -9.27 7.79 6.22
N GLU A 76 -8.57 7.93 7.35
CA GLU A 76 -8.59 9.15 8.16
C GLU A 76 -8.06 10.35 7.36
N GLY A 77 -6.95 10.18 6.65
CA GLY A 77 -6.39 11.23 5.81
C GLY A 77 -7.34 11.65 4.71
N HIS A 78 -8.00 10.70 4.06
CA HIS A 78 -9.00 11.00 3.02
C HIS A 78 -10.17 11.78 3.58
N ARG A 79 -10.66 11.40 4.76
CA ARG A 79 -11.76 12.13 5.40
C ARG A 79 -11.37 13.57 5.75
N LEU A 80 -10.14 13.77 6.22
CA LEU A 80 -9.63 15.11 6.54
C LEU A 80 -9.52 15.98 5.29
N LEU A 81 -9.04 15.42 4.18
CA LEU A 81 -8.96 16.13 2.91
C LEU A 81 -10.34 16.54 2.41
N LEU A 82 -11.31 15.65 2.50
CA LEU A 82 -12.69 15.93 2.07
C LEU A 82 -13.35 17.02 2.92
N ARG A 83 -13.00 17.07 4.21
CA ARG A 83 -13.52 18.12 5.09
C ARG A 83 -12.94 19.48 4.77
N ASP A 84 -11.68 19.53 4.36
CA ASP A 84 -11.02 20.79 4.02
C ASP A 84 -11.57 21.40 2.73
N ASP A 85 -12.19 20.61 1.86
CA ASP A 85 -12.80 21.07 0.62
C ASP A 85 -14.16 21.73 0.83
N ASP A 86 -14.73 21.62 2.00
CA ASP A 86 -15.96 22.26 2.37
C ASP A 86 -15.71 23.67 2.92
#